data_17038d2a15cb804c66eb21e1adc231dd
#
_entry.id   17038d2a15cb804c66eb21e1adc231dd
#
_cell.length_a   1.000
_cell.length_b   1.000
_cell.length_c   1.000
_cell.angle_alpha   90.00
_cell.angle_beta   90.00
_cell.angle_gamma   90.00
#
_symmetry.space_group_name_H-M   'P 1'
#
loop_
_entity.id
_entity.type
_entity.pdbx_description
1 polymer ?
#
loop_
_entity_poly.entity_id
_entity_poly.type
_entity_poly.pdbx_seq_one_letter_code
_entity_poly.pdbx_strand_id
1 'polypeptide(L)'
;ELGLVRTEGEPETLPERLMVPALNVRGITSGNTGALARNVIPNTAVAALGIRLVKGNEPAHMRELVIDHIRGQGFHVVNEDPDMETRLRYPRIAKVTGGGGSTASRTSMANPFAQSIMAAASAAADRAFGPGSLVIAPGMGGTLPLRHFTEVAGKPAIVVPVANHDNNQHAPDENLRIANLWYAIDLYAALLTMPVTIF
;
A
#
# COMPACT_ATOMS: atom_id res chain seq x y z
N GLU A 1 9.33 -20.08 -2.21
CA GLU A 1 9.94 -19.22 -3.27
C GLU A 1 10.45 -17.91 -2.70
N LEU A 2 9.76 -17.29 -1.72
CA LEU A 2 10.14 -15.99 -1.13
C LEU A 2 11.19 -16.11 -0.01
N GLY A 3 11.59 -17.34 0.40
CA GLY A 3 12.58 -17.56 1.47
C GLY A 3 12.11 -17.12 2.87
N LEU A 4 10.81 -17.02 3.09
CA LEU A 4 10.23 -16.66 4.37
C LEU A 4 9.96 -17.91 5.22
N VAL A 5 10.30 -17.85 6.50
CA VAL A 5 9.99 -18.93 7.47
C VAL A 5 8.50 -18.92 7.83
N ARG A 6 7.89 -17.73 7.88
CA ARG A 6 6.46 -17.53 8.15
C ARG A 6 6.00 -16.20 7.56
N THR A 7 4.70 -16.04 7.37
CA THR A 7 4.10 -14.77 6.96
C THR A 7 3.91 -13.86 8.18
N GLU A 8 3.92 -12.55 7.94
CA GLU A 8 3.49 -11.57 8.94
C GLU A 8 1.99 -11.74 9.21
N GLY A 9 1.61 -11.77 10.46
CA GLY A 9 0.20 -11.78 10.87
C GLY A 9 -0.45 -13.15 10.98
N GLU A 10 0.32 -14.25 10.96
CA GLU A 10 -0.25 -15.54 11.33
C GLU A 10 -1.00 -15.46 12.67
N PRO A 11 -2.19 -16.09 12.76
CA PRO A 11 -2.80 -17.05 11.83
C PRO A 11 -3.69 -16.45 10.72
N GLU A 12 -3.72 -15.13 10.56
CA GLU A 12 -4.58 -14.45 9.59
C GLU A 12 -4.13 -14.75 8.14
N THR A 13 -5.10 -14.83 7.25
CA THR A 13 -4.85 -15.03 5.82
C THR A 13 -4.43 -13.73 5.14
N LEU A 14 -3.78 -13.81 3.97
CA LEU A 14 -3.42 -12.64 3.19
C LEU A 14 -4.62 -11.70 2.87
N PRO A 15 -5.80 -12.19 2.46
CA PRO A 15 -6.98 -11.33 2.27
C PRO A 15 -7.38 -10.55 3.52
N GLU A 16 -7.30 -11.15 4.70
CA GLU A 16 -7.59 -10.48 5.97
C GLU A 16 -6.57 -9.39 6.27
N ARG A 17 -5.29 -9.68 6.06
CA ARG A 17 -4.20 -8.71 6.26
C ARG A 17 -4.26 -7.52 5.28
N LEU A 18 -4.73 -7.72 4.06
CA LEU A 18 -4.95 -6.65 3.08
C LEU A 18 -6.09 -5.69 3.47
N MET A 19 -6.92 -6.06 4.45
CA MET A 19 -8.05 -5.26 4.92
C MET A 19 -7.75 -4.39 6.13
N VAL A 20 -6.53 -4.45 6.68
CA VAL A 20 -6.08 -3.62 7.80
C VAL A 20 -4.97 -2.66 7.36
N PRO A 21 -4.86 -1.47 7.98
CA PRO A 21 -3.76 -0.55 7.67
C PRO A 21 -2.43 -1.11 8.14
N ALA A 22 -1.34 -0.72 7.46
CA ALA A 22 0.00 -1.10 7.85
C ALA A 22 0.89 0.13 8.09
N LEU A 23 1.66 0.11 9.17
CA LEU A 23 2.70 1.09 9.48
C LEU A 23 4.08 0.47 9.19
N ASN A 24 4.78 1.02 8.23
CA ASN A 24 6.10 0.54 7.83
C ASN A 24 7.19 1.54 8.22
N VAL A 25 8.26 1.06 8.83
CA VAL A 25 9.49 1.82 8.98
C VAL A 25 10.30 1.66 7.69
N ARG A 26 10.33 2.71 6.85
CA ARG A 26 11.02 2.70 5.56
C ARG A 26 12.52 2.96 5.67
N GLY A 27 12.96 3.49 6.79
CA GLY A 27 14.36 3.74 7.07
C GLY A 27 14.57 4.35 8.43
N ILE A 28 15.72 4.05 9.03
CA ILE A 28 16.21 4.67 10.27
C ILE A 28 17.64 5.07 10.02
N THR A 29 18.02 6.27 10.43
CA THR A 29 19.40 6.74 10.36
C THR A 29 19.79 7.55 11.59
N SER A 30 21.03 7.36 12.03
CA SER A 30 21.66 8.15 13.10
C SER A 30 23.17 7.98 12.99
N GLY A 31 23.90 9.08 12.91
CA GLY A 31 25.35 9.04 12.71
C GLY A 31 25.79 8.38 11.39
N ASN A 32 27.05 7.96 11.33
CA ASN A 32 27.64 7.30 10.19
C ASN A 32 28.25 5.95 10.59
N THR A 33 28.34 5.02 9.65
CA THR A 33 28.92 3.69 9.83
C THR A 33 30.10 3.46 8.87
N GLY A 34 30.85 2.37 9.08
CA GLY A 34 32.00 2.00 8.24
C GLY A 34 33.10 3.05 8.23
N ALA A 35 33.66 3.33 7.05
CA ALA A 35 34.76 4.29 6.89
C ALA A 35 34.41 5.75 7.24
N LEU A 36 33.11 6.07 7.32
CA LEU A 36 32.63 7.40 7.70
C LEU A 36 32.30 7.53 9.19
N ALA A 37 32.45 6.44 9.95
CA ALA A 37 32.23 6.47 11.41
C ALA A 37 33.15 7.46 12.10
N ARG A 38 32.61 8.20 13.07
CA ARG A 38 33.38 9.18 13.87
C ARG A 38 33.10 8.97 15.33
N ASN A 39 34.04 9.31 16.16
CA ASN A 39 33.89 9.21 17.62
C ASN A 39 33.12 10.42 18.17
N VAL A 40 31.86 10.52 17.75
CA VAL A 40 30.92 11.56 18.21
C VAL A 40 29.54 10.91 18.47
N ILE A 41 28.83 11.45 19.46
CA ILE A 41 27.43 11.06 19.70
C ILE A 41 26.57 11.87 18.75
N PRO A 42 25.78 11.21 17.86
CA PRO A 42 24.84 11.91 16.97
C PRO A 42 23.82 12.69 17.79
N ASN A 43 23.54 13.91 17.37
CA ASN A 43 22.53 14.77 18.01
C ASN A 43 21.09 14.49 17.54
N THR A 44 20.94 13.71 16.49
CA THR A 44 19.63 13.34 15.92
C THR A 44 19.59 11.89 15.47
N ALA A 45 18.41 11.30 15.54
CA ALA A 45 18.04 10.09 14.85
C ALA A 45 16.77 10.36 14.04
N VAL A 46 16.69 9.80 12.85
CA VAL A 46 15.55 10.02 11.95
C VAL A 46 14.95 8.67 11.57
N ALA A 47 13.63 8.58 11.69
CA ALA A 47 12.86 7.45 11.15
C ALA A 47 11.89 7.94 10.06
N ALA A 48 11.94 7.31 8.89
CA ALA A 48 10.99 7.52 7.82
C ALA A 48 9.88 6.48 7.92
N LEU A 49 8.66 6.94 8.18
CA LEU A 49 7.49 6.08 8.31
C LEU A 49 6.61 6.14 7.06
N GLY A 50 5.98 5.04 6.72
CA GLY A 50 4.97 4.95 5.68
C GLY A 50 3.73 4.25 6.21
N ILE A 51 2.58 4.91 6.11
CA ILE A 51 1.30 4.31 6.50
C ILE A 51 0.55 3.91 5.23
N ARG A 52 0.22 2.62 5.10
CA ARG A 52 -0.68 2.11 4.06
C ARG A 52 -2.09 2.11 4.62
N LEU A 53 -2.98 2.82 3.97
CA LEU A 53 -4.36 2.98 4.41
C LEU A 53 -5.27 1.96 3.74
N VAL A 54 -6.35 1.63 4.42
CA VAL A 54 -7.48 0.90 3.85
C VAL A 54 -8.72 1.79 3.81
N LYS A 55 -9.75 1.39 3.07
CA LYS A 55 -10.99 2.16 2.96
C LYS A 55 -11.58 2.41 4.35
N GLY A 56 -11.88 3.67 4.65
CA GLY A 56 -12.38 4.14 5.95
C GLY A 56 -11.32 4.77 6.84
N ASN A 57 -10.03 4.68 6.50
CA ASN A 57 -8.99 5.40 7.21
C ASN A 57 -8.78 6.79 6.59
N GLU A 58 -8.83 7.83 7.42
CA GLU A 58 -8.53 9.20 7.02
C GLU A 58 -7.05 9.51 7.30
N PRO A 59 -6.28 10.02 6.30
CA PRO A 59 -4.84 10.26 6.43
C PRO A 59 -4.47 11.14 7.62
N ALA A 60 -5.24 12.23 7.83
CA ALA A 60 -5.00 13.15 8.94
C ALA A 60 -5.19 12.49 10.30
N HIS A 61 -6.26 11.69 10.46
CA HIS A 61 -6.51 10.96 11.69
C HIS A 61 -5.41 9.93 11.98
N MET A 62 -5.00 9.17 10.97
CA MET A 62 -3.93 8.18 11.14
C MET A 62 -2.59 8.84 11.51
N ARG A 63 -2.31 10.03 10.96
CA ARG A 63 -1.14 10.82 11.36
C ARG A 63 -1.22 11.22 12.83
N GLU A 64 -2.36 11.72 13.29
CA GLU A 64 -2.53 12.11 14.70
C GLU A 64 -2.37 10.92 15.66
N LEU A 65 -2.86 9.73 15.31
CA LEU A 65 -2.63 8.52 16.10
C LEU A 65 -1.13 8.21 16.29
N VAL A 66 -0.33 8.40 15.24
CA VAL A 66 1.14 8.23 15.35
C VAL A 66 1.74 9.30 16.25
N ILE A 67 1.31 10.55 16.12
CA ILE A 67 1.77 11.67 16.96
C ILE A 67 1.41 11.42 18.43
N ASP A 68 0.19 10.98 18.71
CA ASP A 68 -0.25 10.68 20.06
C ASP A 68 0.50 9.49 20.66
N HIS A 69 0.82 8.48 19.85
CA HIS A 69 1.70 7.40 20.27
C HIS A 69 3.08 7.93 20.68
N ILE A 70 3.69 8.81 19.86
CA ILE A 70 4.99 9.43 20.17
C ILE A 70 4.93 10.25 21.47
N ARG A 71 3.85 11.04 21.66
CA ARG A 71 3.60 11.77 22.91
C ARG A 71 3.46 10.83 24.11
N GLY A 72 2.71 9.73 23.93
CA GLY A 72 2.53 8.70 24.95
C GLY A 72 3.84 8.02 25.36
N GLN A 73 4.83 7.96 24.47
CA GLN A 73 6.18 7.51 24.79
C GLN A 73 7.03 8.57 25.53
N GLY A 74 6.44 9.73 25.86
CA GLY A 74 7.07 10.81 26.64
C GLY A 74 7.93 11.76 25.82
N PHE A 75 7.70 11.88 24.53
CA PHE A 75 8.34 12.88 23.70
C PHE A 75 7.51 14.16 23.63
N HIS A 76 8.17 15.31 23.72
CA HIS A 76 7.60 16.58 23.32
C HIS A 76 7.61 16.69 21.80
N VAL A 77 6.43 16.70 21.17
CA VAL A 77 6.31 16.71 19.70
C VAL A 77 6.25 18.14 19.18
N VAL A 78 7.10 18.43 18.22
CA VAL A 78 7.17 19.71 17.50
C VAL A 78 7.07 19.48 15.98
N ASN A 79 6.72 20.50 15.22
CA ASN A 79 6.63 20.47 13.75
C ASN A 79 7.80 21.20 13.07
N GLU A 80 8.54 21.98 13.82
CA GLU A 80 9.71 22.74 13.38
C GLU A 80 10.95 22.39 14.22
N ASP A 81 12.12 22.90 13.85
CA ASP A 81 13.32 22.69 14.64
C ASP A 81 13.17 23.37 16.01
N PRO A 82 13.38 22.63 17.12
CA PRO A 82 13.19 23.17 18.44
C PRO A 82 14.23 24.26 18.71
N ASP A 83 13.77 25.38 19.26
CA ASP A 83 14.62 26.45 19.74
C ASP A 83 15.37 26.07 21.04
N MET A 84 16.22 26.96 21.52
CA MET A 84 17.03 26.70 22.70
C MET A 84 16.16 26.55 23.96
N GLU A 85 15.12 27.33 24.11
CA GLU A 85 14.22 27.24 25.24
C GLU A 85 13.52 25.87 25.29
N THR A 86 12.98 25.43 24.18
CA THR A 86 12.35 24.09 24.03
C THR A 86 13.36 22.98 24.37
N ARG A 87 14.60 23.08 23.88
CA ARG A 87 15.65 22.07 24.14
C ARG A 87 16.04 22.01 25.62
N LEU A 88 16.09 23.13 26.30
CA LEU A 88 16.40 23.18 27.73
C LEU A 88 15.24 22.66 28.60
N ARG A 89 14.02 22.82 28.12
CA ARG A 89 12.81 22.45 28.87
C ARG A 89 12.46 20.96 28.74
N TYR A 90 12.66 20.36 27.55
CA TYR A 90 12.22 19.02 27.27
C TYR A 90 13.40 18.08 26.95
N PRO A 91 13.61 17.03 27.78
CA PRO A 91 14.74 16.11 27.59
C PRO A 91 14.60 15.18 26.39
N ARG A 92 13.37 14.96 25.90
CA ARG A 92 13.06 14.16 24.73
C ARG A 92 12.15 14.93 23.79
N ILE A 93 12.65 15.23 22.60
CA ILE A 93 11.89 15.99 21.59
C ILE A 93 11.83 15.17 20.31
N ALA A 94 10.66 15.12 19.69
CA ALA A 94 10.45 14.53 18.37
C ALA A 94 9.91 15.59 17.42
N LYS A 95 10.63 15.90 16.36
CA LYS A 95 10.10 16.71 15.26
C LYS A 95 9.39 15.80 14.27
N VAL A 96 8.10 16.03 14.09
CA VAL A 96 7.27 15.27 13.14
C VAL A 96 6.90 16.14 11.96
N THR A 97 7.38 15.77 10.78
CA THR A 97 7.13 16.48 9.52
C THR A 97 6.41 15.59 8.52
N GLY A 98 5.80 16.18 7.49
CA GLY A 98 5.06 15.45 6.48
C GLY A 98 3.66 15.03 6.96
N GLY A 99 3.08 14.03 6.33
CA GLY A 99 1.77 13.49 6.67
C GLY A 99 0.67 13.83 5.67
N GLY A 100 1.03 14.20 4.45
CA GLY A 100 0.10 14.21 3.32
C GLY A 100 -0.22 12.78 2.86
N GLY A 101 -1.40 12.59 2.30
CA GLY A 101 -1.82 11.30 1.77
C GLY A 101 -3.18 11.40 1.10
N SER A 102 -3.58 10.32 0.45
CA SER A 102 -4.92 10.16 -0.12
C SER A 102 -5.66 9.03 0.58
N THR A 103 -6.98 9.14 0.63
CA THR A 103 -7.86 8.07 1.09
C THR A 103 -7.72 6.83 0.20
N ALA A 104 -7.86 5.66 0.81
CA ALA A 104 -7.84 4.41 0.07
C ALA A 104 -9.18 4.18 -0.63
N SER A 105 -9.12 3.71 -1.87
CA SER A 105 -10.30 3.34 -2.65
C SER A 105 -10.53 1.83 -2.61
N ARG A 106 -11.80 1.41 -2.56
CA ARG A 106 -12.20 0.02 -2.67
C ARG A 106 -13.60 -0.08 -3.26
N THR A 107 -13.75 -0.88 -4.29
CA THR A 107 -15.07 -1.30 -4.78
C THR A 107 -15.49 -2.57 -4.04
N SER A 108 -16.72 -2.62 -3.55
CA SER A 108 -17.25 -3.84 -2.91
C SER A 108 -17.28 -4.99 -3.90
N MET A 109 -16.87 -6.17 -3.46
CA MET A 109 -17.00 -7.38 -4.28
C MET A 109 -18.47 -7.76 -4.57
N ALA A 110 -19.41 -7.30 -3.74
CA ALA A 110 -20.85 -7.45 -3.97
C ALA A 110 -21.44 -6.43 -4.97
N ASN A 111 -20.64 -5.46 -5.45
CA ASN A 111 -21.08 -4.52 -6.45
C ASN A 111 -21.40 -5.25 -7.76
N PRO A 112 -22.58 -5.04 -8.40
CA PRO A 112 -22.96 -5.76 -9.62
C PRO A 112 -21.96 -5.63 -10.77
N PHE A 113 -21.34 -4.46 -10.94
CA PHE A 113 -20.29 -4.27 -11.93
C PHE A 113 -19.04 -5.10 -11.60
N ALA A 114 -18.65 -5.16 -10.31
CA ALA A 114 -17.54 -6.01 -9.87
C ALA A 114 -17.83 -7.49 -10.14
N GLN A 115 -19.05 -7.96 -9.89
CA GLN A 115 -19.46 -9.32 -10.18
C GLN A 115 -19.35 -9.65 -11.67
N SER A 116 -19.77 -8.74 -12.55
CA SER A 116 -19.63 -8.91 -14.01
C SER A 116 -18.18 -9.00 -14.44
N ILE A 117 -17.29 -8.14 -13.91
CA ILE A 117 -15.85 -8.18 -14.16
C ILE A 117 -15.25 -9.51 -13.68
N MET A 118 -15.58 -9.93 -12.46
CA MET A 118 -15.07 -11.18 -11.91
C MET A 118 -15.50 -12.39 -12.75
N ALA A 119 -16.75 -12.44 -13.20
CA ALA A 119 -17.24 -13.52 -14.05
C ALA A 119 -16.51 -13.56 -15.41
N ALA A 120 -16.36 -12.42 -16.08
CA ALA A 120 -15.68 -12.34 -17.37
C ALA A 120 -14.19 -12.68 -17.24
N ALA A 121 -13.52 -12.19 -16.18
CA ALA A 121 -12.13 -12.48 -15.90
C ALA A 121 -11.91 -13.96 -15.54
N SER A 122 -12.77 -14.57 -14.73
CA SER A 122 -12.70 -16.01 -14.44
C SER A 122 -12.83 -16.83 -15.71
N ALA A 123 -13.81 -16.54 -16.55
CA ALA A 123 -13.99 -17.27 -17.80
C ALA A 123 -12.79 -17.13 -18.76
N ALA A 124 -12.12 -15.98 -18.80
CA ALA A 124 -10.90 -15.78 -19.59
C ALA A 124 -9.71 -16.56 -18.99
N ALA A 125 -9.52 -16.52 -17.66
CA ALA A 125 -8.47 -17.23 -16.97
C ALA A 125 -8.65 -18.76 -17.09
N ASP A 126 -9.87 -19.27 -16.93
CA ASP A 126 -10.17 -20.70 -17.04
C ASP A 126 -9.86 -21.24 -18.46
N ARG A 127 -10.07 -20.42 -19.48
CA ARG A 127 -9.69 -20.81 -20.86
C ARG A 127 -8.19 -20.85 -21.07
N ALA A 128 -7.46 -19.93 -20.45
CA ALA A 128 -6.02 -19.79 -20.63
C ALA A 128 -5.19 -20.77 -19.77
N PHE A 129 -5.62 -21.02 -18.55
CA PHE A 129 -4.84 -21.70 -17.51
C PHE A 129 -5.55 -22.85 -16.83
N GLY A 130 -6.82 -23.09 -17.15
CA GLY A 130 -7.66 -24.12 -16.55
C GLY A 130 -8.58 -23.60 -15.42
N PRO A 131 -9.58 -24.40 -15.04
CA PRO A 131 -10.62 -24.00 -14.10
C PRO A 131 -10.08 -23.57 -12.73
N GLY A 132 -10.59 -22.44 -12.21
CA GLY A 132 -10.23 -21.91 -10.89
C GLY A 132 -8.86 -21.25 -10.83
N SER A 133 -8.27 -20.89 -11.95
CA SER A 133 -6.94 -20.26 -12.01
C SER A 133 -6.94 -18.78 -11.61
N LEU A 134 -8.07 -18.09 -11.63
CA LEU A 134 -8.15 -16.69 -11.22
C LEU A 134 -8.13 -16.55 -9.70
N VAL A 135 -7.21 -15.74 -9.18
CA VAL A 135 -7.22 -15.31 -7.77
C VAL A 135 -7.89 -13.96 -7.66
N ILE A 136 -8.94 -13.88 -6.85
CA ILE A 136 -9.67 -12.64 -6.58
C ILE A 136 -9.32 -12.15 -5.18
N ALA A 137 -8.77 -10.93 -5.09
CA ALA A 137 -8.41 -10.30 -3.83
C ALA A 137 -9.38 -9.14 -3.52
N PRO A 138 -9.81 -8.94 -2.26
CA PRO A 138 -10.73 -7.85 -1.87
C PRO A 138 -10.04 -6.47 -1.92
N GLY A 139 -8.74 -6.43 -1.98
CA GLY A 139 -7.91 -5.24 -2.06
C GLY A 139 -6.48 -5.59 -2.45
N MET A 140 -5.69 -4.59 -2.73
CA MET A 140 -4.26 -4.72 -3.05
C MET A 140 -3.49 -3.55 -2.49
N GLY A 141 -2.29 -3.80 -1.97
CA GLY A 141 -1.38 -2.77 -1.51
C GLY A 141 -0.76 -2.03 -2.69
N GLY A 142 -1.12 -0.77 -2.87
CA GLY A 142 -0.57 0.07 -3.92
C GLY A 142 -1.21 1.45 -3.89
N THR A 143 -0.61 2.42 -4.56
CA THR A 143 -1.18 3.76 -4.71
C THR A 143 -1.47 4.02 -6.17
N LEU A 144 -2.74 4.05 -6.51
CA LEU A 144 -3.25 4.39 -7.84
C LEU A 144 -4.21 5.59 -7.72
N PRO A 145 -4.39 6.39 -8.76
CA PRO A 145 -5.27 7.56 -8.73
C PRO A 145 -6.78 7.18 -8.78
N LEU A 146 -7.16 6.08 -8.14
CA LEU A 146 -8.53 5.54 -8.17
C LEU A 146 -9.55 6.47 -7.53
N ARG A 147 -9.12 7.33 -6.61
CA ARG A 147 -9.98 8.32 -5.95
C ARG A 147 -10.76 9.17 -6.94
N HIS A 148 -10.14 9.54 -8.06
CA HIS A 148 -10.81 10.34 -9.09
C HIS A 148 -12.02 9.61 -9.70
N PHE A 149 -11.98 8.31 -9.78
CA PHE A 149 -13.10 7.49 -10.25
C PHE A 149 -14.09 7.22 -9.13
N THR A 150 -13.62 6.76 -7.97
CA THR A 150 -14.50 6.25 -6.92
C THR A 150 -15.15 7.35 -6.07
N GLU A 151 -14.47 8.47 -5.83
CA GLU A 151 -14.98 9.55 -4.99
C GLU A 151 -15.47 10.75 -5.82
N VAL A 152 -14.71 11.18 -6.82
CA VAL A 152 -15.09 12.35 -7.61
C VAL A 152 -16.14 12.00 -8.65
N ALA A 153 -15.94 10.93 -9.41
CA ALA A 153 -16.89 10.49 -10.45
C ALA A 153 -17.98 9.55 -9.91
N GLY A 154 -17.88 9.07 -8.67
CA GLY A 154 -18.83 8.15 -8.06
C GLY A 154 -18.95 6.79 -8.78
N LYS A 155 -17.89 6.35 -9.48
CA LYS A 155 -17.91 5.11 -10.27
C LYS A 155 -17.07 4.02 -9.62
N PRO A 156 -17.48 2.75 -9.71
CA PRO A 156 -16.64 1.65 -9.24
C PRO A 156 -15.35 1.58 -10.06
N ALA A 157 -14.25 1.17 -9.40
CA ALA A 157 -12.97 0.92 -10.05
C ALA A 157 -12.41 -0.42 -9.57
N ILE A 158 -11.99 -1.24 -10.53
CA ILE A 158 -11.46 -2.59 -10.27
C ILE A 158 -10.12 -2.69 -10.98
N VAL A 159 -9.11 -3.18 -10.26
CA VAL A 159 -7.78 -3.40 -10.79
C VAL A 159 -7.71 -4.83 -11.33
N VAL A 160 -7.35 -4.97 -12.59
CA VAL A 160 -7.19 -6.26 -13.26
C VAL A 160 -5.76 -6.36 -13.78
N PRO A 161 -4.80 -6.81 -12.94
CA PRO A 161 -3.41 -6.90 -13.31
C PRO A 161 -3.16 -8.13 -14.19
N VAL A 162 -2.16 -8.02 -15.06
CA VAL A 162 -1.73 -9.08 -15.97
C VAL A 162 -0.23 -9.39 -15.91
N ALA A 163 0.52 -8.58 -15.19
CA ALA A 163 1.95 -8.80 -15.01
C ALA A 163 2.23 -10.06 -14.18
N ASN A 164 3.34 -10.73 -14.48
CA ASN A 164 3.82 -11.82 -13.66
C ASN A 164 4.27 -11.33 -12.27
N HIS A 165 4.18 -12.18 -11.25
CA HIS A 165 4.54 -11.85 -9.86
C HIS A 165 6.03 -11.55 -9.68
N ASP A 166 6.87 -12.09 -10.56
CA ASP A 166 8.32 -11.95 -10.58
C ASP A 166 8.81 -10.96 -11.64
N ASN A 167 7.98 -9.97 -12.00
CA ASN A 167 8.28 -9.00 -13.05
C ASN A 167 9.33 -7.94 -12.65
N ASN A 168 9.90 -8.02 -11.46
CA ASN A 168 10.88 -7.09 -10.93
C ASN A 168 10.40 -5.62 -10.91
N GLN A 169 9.13 -5.41 -10.57
CA GLN A 169 8.47 -4.10 -10.57
C GLN A 169 9.25 -3.05 -9.78
N HIS A 170 9.42 -1.86 -10.35
CA HIS A 170 10.18 -0.73 -9.80
C HIS A 170 11.68 -0.98 -9.63
N ALA A 171 12.24 -1.97 -10.31
CA ALA A 171 13.67 -2.30 -10.26
C ALA A 171 14.24 -2.42 -11.68
N PRO A 172 15.59 -2.45 -11.85
CA PRO A 172 16.20 -2.77 -13.14
C PRO A 172 15.69 -4.10 -13.68
N ASP A 173 15.61 -4.21 -15.00
CA ASP A 173 15.14 -5.41 -15.71
C ASP A 173 13.68 -5.78 -15.44
N GLU A 174 12.82 -4.78 -15.16
CA GLU A 174 11.38 -4.97 -15.11
C GLU A 174 10.87 -5.60 -16.40
N ASN A 175 10.06 -6.64 -16.29
CA ASN A 175 9.71 -7.50 -17.42
C ASN A 175 8.24 -7.93 -17.40
N LEU A 176 7.77 -8.40 -18.57
CA LEU A 176 6.47 -9.04 -18.72
C LEU A 176 6.65 -10.33 -19.53
N ARG A 177 6.14 -11.44 -19.02
CA ARG A 177 6.10 -12.69 -19.78
C ARG A 177 5.21 -12.54 -21.02
N ILE A 178 5.70 -12.98 -22.17
CA ILE A 178 4.95 -12.91 -23.44
C ILE A 178 3.61 -13.65 -23.33
N ALA A 179 3.57 -14.78 -22.62
CA ALA A 179 2.32 -15.51 -22.36
C ALA A 179 1.28 -14.64 -21.60
N ASN A 180 1.75 -13.84 -20.64
CA ASN A 180 0.88 -12.89 -19.92
C ASN A 180 0.36 -11.77 -20.84
N LEU A 181 1.15 -11.33 -21.80
CA LEU A 181 0.72 -10.35 -22.81
C LEU A 181 -0.41 -10.90 -23.68
N TRP A 182 -0.28 -12.13 -24.18
CA TRP A 182 -1.34 -12.77 -24.96
C TRP A 182 -2.62 -12.98 -24.13
N TYR A 183 -2.47 -13.48 -22.90
CA TYR A 183 -3.58 -13.58 -21.96
C TYR A 183 -4.24 -12.23 -21.71
N ALA A 184 -3.46 -11.15 -21.56
CA ALA A 184 -3.99 -9.82 -21.34
C ALA A 184 -4.88 -9.34 -22.49
N ILE A 185 -4.51 -9.62 -23.74
CA ILE A 185 -5.32 -9.27 -24.92
C ILE A 185 -6.68 -9.99 -24.86
N ASP A 186 -6.68 -11.29 -24.60
CA ASP A 186 -7.91 -12.08 -24.50
C ASP A 186 -8.77 -11.65 -23.32
N LEU A 187 -8.15 -11.39 -22.16
CA LEU A 187 -8.83 -10.92 -20.96
C LEU A 187 -9.49 -9.56 -21.19
N TYR A 188 -8.75 -8.58 -21.72
CA TYR A 188 -9.32 -7.25 -21.96
C TYR A 188 -10.36 -7.25 -23.08
N ALA A 189 -10.22 -8.09 -24.10
CA ALA A 189 -11.28 -8.30 -25.08
C ALA A 189 -12.56 -8.82 -24.43
N ALA A 190 -12.44 -9.81 -23.53
CA ALA A 190 -13.59 -10.33 -22.78
C ALA A 190 -14.23 -9.27 -21.88
N LEU A 191 -13.44 -8.46 -21.19
CA LEU A 191 -13.94 -7.37 -20.35
C LEU A 191 -14.63 -6.27 -21.14
N LEU A 192 -14.12 -5.90 -22.31
CA LEU A 192 -14.69 -4.86 -23.16
C LEU A 192 -16.00 -5.32 -23.85
N THR A 193 -16.16 -6.61 -24.04
CA THR A 193 -17.35 -7.19 -24.72
C THR A 193 -18.35 -7.84 -23.76
N MET A 194 -18.06 -7.85 -22.45
CA MET A 194 -18.99 -8.41 -21.47
C MET A 194 -20.31 -7.62 -21.45
N PRO A 195 -21.46 -8.27 -21.21
CA PRO A 195 -22.70 -7.57 -20.98
C PRO A 195 -22.60 -6.75 -19.69
N VAL A 196 -22.78 -5.44 -19.80
CA VAL A 196 -22.82 -4.53 -18.66
C VAL A 196 -24.27 -4.24 -18.33
N THR A 197 -24.71 -4.61 -17.14
CA THR A 197 -25.97 -4.12 -16.60
C THR A 197 -25.71 -2.70 -16.09
N ILE A 198 -26.15 -1.72 -16.87
CA ILE A 198 -26.11 -0.30 -16.47
C ILE A 198 -27.29 -0.09 -15.52
N PHE A 199 -27.01 0.19 -14.25
CA PHE A 199 -28.01 0.61 -13.25
C PHE A 199 -27.93 2.10 -13.03
#